data_c01bf9a407c3a851e9092f8cb13303cf
#
_entry.id   c01bf9a407c3a851e9092f8cb13303cf
#
_cell.length_a   1.000
_cell.length_b   1.000
_cell.length_c   1.000
_cell.angle_alpha   90.00
_cell.angle_beta   90.00
_cell.angle_gamma   90.00
#
_symmetry.space_group_name_H-M   'P 1'
#
loop_
_entity.id
_entity.type
_entity.pdbx_description
1 polymer ?
#
loop_
_entity_poly.entity_id
_entity_poly.type
_entity_poly.pdbx_seq_one_letter_code
_entity_poly.pdbx_strand_id
1 'polypeptide(L)'
;MNKILILLLAIVLISCGRTGIQTTTNKTNTGVVDTYNPRDFYNKKEVVIPMRDGIKLHTTIYSPKDTSKKYPILMSRTPYSSRPYGSNEYKALISPNRKMMKEGNIVVYQDVRGRWNSEGVYDNMRAFIPNKKEGEVDEASDTYDTIEWLINNVDNHNGNVGVWGISYPGFYATYSLLDAHPALKAVSPQAPIGDFFFDDFHHNGAYLLSYWRATAVFGYMKDQPTTEEWYSFPELGTEDQYQFFLDAGPLSNLDKYYKEDNVFWQQLKEHPNYDEFWQERGIIQHLENIKPAVMTVGGWFDAEDLYGPLNTYGHIENNSSNYNTIVMGPWSHGDWSKETKRQAIGNVYFGDDISKFYQENIETKFFNHFLKGEGATNNLPEAYVFDTGTKEWKTYDAWPPQNTSKETYSLQRNQRLGQIATREYSFQEFISDPKKPVPYSEDIKMVFTPRKFMTDDQRFAARRPDVLVFETEPLDEPLTLAGDIMAKLNVSTTGTDADWIVKVIDVYPSDHNDYEETQAYLKMGNYHQMVRSEVMRGRFRNDFSKPEPFVPEEVTEVNIQLQDVFHTFKKGHKIQVQVQSTMFPYIDINPQTYVDNIFKAKPEDFQKQTHRVYNTSLIEFTILKP
;
A
#
# COMPACT_ATOMS: atom_id res chain seq x y z
N MET A 1 -41.06 35.40 30.62
CA MET A 1 -41.02 36.85 30.91
C MET A 1 -39.57 37.25 31.11
N ASN A 2 -39.17 38.30 30.36
CA ASN A 2 -37.98 39.14 30.46
C ASN A 2 -36.61 38.45 30.13
N LYS A 3 -36.05 38.64 28.96
CA LYS A 3 -35.45 39.82 28.23
C LYS A 3 -34.58 40.72 29.10
N ILE A 4 -33.33 40.91 28.63
CA ILE A 4 -32.46 42.12 28.66
C ILE A 4 -31.01 41.63 28.55
N LEU A 5 -30.22 41.97 27.65
CA LEU A 5 -29.80 43.05 26.71
C LEU A 5 -28.31 43.35 26.93
N ILE A 6 -27.60 43.30 25.86
CA ILE A 6 -26.31 43.81 25.40
C ILE A 6 -25.66 44.92 26.23
N LEU A 7 -24.29 44.90 26.37
CA LEU A 7 -23.49 46.11 26.09
C LEU A 7 -22.01 45.75 25.70
N LEU A 8 -21.61 46.30 24.53
CA LEU A 8 -20.23 46.44 24.06
C LEU A 8 -19.48 47.51 24.87
N LEU A 9 -18.19 47.34 25.08
CA LEU A 9 -17.29 48.47 25.24
C LEU A 9 -15.93 48.21 24.56
N ALA A 10 -15.67 48.97 23.50
CA ALA A 10 -14.38 49.09 22.88
C ALA A 10 -13.54 50.13 23.63
N ILE A 11 -12.27 49.81 23.89
CA ILE A 11 -11.27 50.83 24.26
C ILE A 11 -10.11 50.73 23.28
N VAL A 12 -9.96 51.83 22.52
CA VAL A 12 -8.81 52.15 21.65
C VAL A 12 -7.74 52.78 22.52
N LEU A 13 -6.53 52.28 22.46
CA LEU A 13 -5.34 53.05 22.82
C LEU A 13 -4.32 53.04 21.69
N ILE A 14 -4.09 54.20 21.13
CA ILE A 14 -3.10 54.55 20.12
C ILE A 14 -1.76 54.70 20.81
N SER A 15 -0.71 54.03 20.32
CA SER A 15 0.67 54.43 20.54
C SER A 15 1.44 54.31 19.23
N CYS A 16 1.97 55.46 18.79
CA CYS A 16 2.82 55.62 17.62
C CYS A 16 4.22 55.07 17.87
N GLY A 17 4.71 54.22 16.99
CA GLY A 17 6.11 53.88 16.83
C GLY A 17 6.41 53.49 15.40
N ARG A 18 7.02 54.40 14.62
CA ARG A 18 7.51 54.17 13.27
C ARG A 18 8.69 53.21 13.31
N THR A 19 8.62 52.10 12.57
CA THR A 19 9.80 51.49 11.91
C THR A 19 9.35 50.59 10.74
N GLY A 20 9.97 50.78 9.64
CA GLY A 20 10.23 49.98 8.46
C GLY A 20 9.19 48.94 7.98
N ILE A 21 8.43 49.32 6.95
CA ILE A 21 7.68 48.34 6.14
C ILE A 21 8.69 47.60 5.28
N GLN A 22 9.02 46.36 5.68
CA GLN A 22 9.52 45.38 4.70
C GLN A 22 8.30 44.80 3.97
N THR A 23 8.17 45.14 2.72
CA THR A 23 7.25 44.50 1.78
C THR A 23 7.73 43.08 1.51
N THR A 24 7.19 42.11 2.25
CA THR A 24 7.21 40.71 1.84
C THR A 24 6.32 40.62 0.58
N THR A 25 6.94 40.50 -0.56
CA THR A 25 6.28 40.08 -1.79
C THR A 25 5.73 38.70 -1.61
N ASN A 26 4.44 38.58 -1.26
CA ASN A 26 3.70 37.35 -1.46
C ASN A 26 3.79 37.02 -2.95
N LYS A 27 4.56 36.01 -3.30
CA LYS A 27 4.43 35.33 -4.59
C LYS A 27 3.02 34.73 -4.62
N THR A 28 2.05 35.48 -5.10
CA THR A 28 0.78 34.93 -5.56
C THR A 28 1.12 34.04 -6.74
N ASN A 29 1.14 32.75 -6.46
CA ASN A 29 1.19 31.72 -7.49
C ASN A 29 -0.13 31.79 -8.25
N THR A 30 -0.18 32.65 -9.29
CA THR A 30 -1.27 32.66 -10.27
C THR A 30 -1.09 31.46 -11.18
N GLY A 31 -1.26 30.28 -10.60
CA GLY A 31 -1.42 29.05 -11.36
C GLY A 31 -2.62 29.25 -12.28
N VAL A 32 -2.40 29.15 -13.58
CA VAL A 32 -3.47 29.08 -14.57
C VAL A 32 -4.40 27.93 -14.13
N VAL A 33 -5.60 28.30 -13.69
CA VAL A 33 -6.63 27.30 -13.36
C VAL A 33 -6.90 26.53 -14.65
N ASP A 34 -6.57 25.25 -14.66
CA ASP A 34 -6.84 24.40 -15.81
C ASP A 34 -8.36 24.27 -15.97
N THR A 35 -8.89 24.94 -16.98
CA THR A 35 -10.33 25.03 -17.28
C THR A 35 -10.82 23.83 -18.12
N TYR A 36 -9.98 22.83 -18.40
CA TYR A 36 -10.38 21.69 -19.19
C TYR A 36 -11.51 20.90 -18.51
N ASN A 37 -12.68 20.92 -19.15
CA ASN A 37 -13.85 20.19 -18.69
C ASN A 37 -14.12 19.00 -19.63
N PRO A 38 -14.11 17.75 -19.15
CA PRO A 38 -14.37 16.57 -19.98
C PRO A 38 -15.67 16.65 -20.77
N ARG A 39 -16.71 17.32 -20.26
CA ARG A 39 -18.00 17.51 -20.96
C ARG A 39 -17.87 18.20 -22.31
N ASP A 40 -16.89 19.08 -22.46
CA ASP A 40 -16.71 19.83 -23.69
C ASP A 40 -16.08 18.99 -24.80
N PHE A 41 -15.30 17.96 -24.42
CA PHE A 41 -14.46 17.16 -25.32
C PHE A 41 -14.89 15.71 -25.46
N TYR A 42 -15.73 15.19 -24.56
CA TYR A 42 -16.15 13.79 -24.54
C TYR A 42 -17.66 13.65 -24.53
N ASN A 43 -18.15 12.59 -25.19
CA ASN A 43 -19.49 12.05 -25.01
C ASN A 43 -19.45 10.94 -23.97
N LYS A 44 -20.42 10.91 -23.06
CA LYS A 44 -20.61 9.82 -22.10
C LYS A 44 -21.76 8.93 -22.53
N LYS A 45 -21.55 7.62 -22.48
CA LYS A 45 -22.58 6.61 -22.70
C LYS A 45 -22.49 5.56 -21.57
N GLU A 46 -23.62 5.15 -21.05
CA GLU A 46 -23.73 4.02 -20.13
C GLU A 46 -24.41 2.85 -20.85
N VAL A 47 -23.84 1.67 -20.69
CA VAL A 47 -24.32 0.43 -21.29
C VAL A 47 -24.26 -0.71 -20.28
N VAL A 48 -24.99 -1.78 -20.54
CA VAL A 48 -24.86 -3.05 -19.85
C VAL A 48 -24.30 -4.08 -20.83
N ILE A 49 -23.16 -4.65 -20.52
CA ILE A 49 -22.45 -5.60 -21.38
C ILE A 49 -22.78 -7.01 -20.91
N PRO A 50 -23.35 -7.87 -21.77
CA PRO A 50 -23.60 -9.26 -21.41
C PRO A 50 -22.29 -10.06 -21.43
N MET A 51 -22.04 -10.78 -20.34
CA MET A 51 -20.96 -11.76 -20.24
C MET A 51 -21.42 -13.09 -20.84
N ARG A 52 -20.48 -14.02 -21.05
CA ARG A 52 -20.74 -15.35 -21.69
C ARG A 52 -21.76 -16.21 -20.94
N ASP A 53 -21.97 -15.98 -19.65
CA ASP A 53 -22.96 -16.63 -18.78
C ASP A 53 -24.31 -15.89 -18.73
N GLY A 54 -24.44 -14.79 -19.48
CA GLY A 54 -25.65 -13.97 -19.55
C GLY A 54 -25.79 -12.90 -18.49
N ILE A 55 -24.90 -12.85 -17.46
CA ILE A 55 -24.85 -11.77 -16.47
C ILE A 55 -24.41 -10.47 -17.15
N LYS A 56 -25.01 -9.36 -16.73
CA LYS A 56 -24.79 -8.06 -17.37
C LYS A 56 -24.01 -7.12 -16.44
N LEU A 57 -22.90 -6.57 -16.97
CA LEU A 57 -22.04 -5.65 -16.23
C LEU A 57 -22.25 -4.20 -16.71
N HIS A 58 -22.51 -3.31 -15.76
CA HIS A 58 -22.68 -1.88 -16.00
C HIS A 58 -21.35 -1.25 -16.40
N THR A 59 -21.35 -0.55 -17.51
CA THR A 59 -20.14 0.01 -18.12
C THR A 59 -20.38 1.46 -18.55
N THR A 60 -19.54 2.37 -18.11
CA THR A 60 -19.51 3.78 -18.50
C THR A 60 -18.40 4.01 -19.52
N ILE A 61 -18.74 4.58 -20.68
CA ILE A 61 -17.82 4.84 -21.79
C ILE A 61 -17.78 6.34 -22.05
N TYR A 62 -16.58 6.91 -22.03
CA TYR A 62 -16.28 8.27 -22.44
C TYR A 62 -15.54 8.25 -23.77
N SER A 63 -16.17 8.70 -24.85
CA SER A 63 -15.58 8.75 -26.19
C SER A 63 -15.26 10.18 -26.58
N PRO A 64 -14.06 10.49 -27.11
CA PRO A 64 -13.75 11.82 -27.65
C PRO A 64 -14.78 12.27 -28.69
N LYS A 65 -15.19 13.54 -28.64
CA LYS A 65 -16.09 14.14 -29.64
C LYS A 65 -15.42 14.34 -31.00
N ASP A 66 -14.09 14.50 -31.01
CA ASP A 66 -13.32 14.56 -32.24
C ASP A 66 -13.25 13.16 -32.87
N THR A 67 -13.86 13.03 -34.05
CA THR A 67 -13.90 11.78 -34.83
C THR A 67 -12.91 11.79 -35.99
N SER A 68 -12.04 12.79 -36.09
CA SER A 68 -11.05 12.91 -37.18
C SER A 68 -9.92 11.89 -37.11
N LYS A 69 -9.73 11.25 -35.94
CA LYS A 69 -8.71 10.22 -35.68
C LYS A 69 -9.30 9.06 -34.86
N LYS A 70 -8.57 7.96 -34.82
CA LYS A 70 -8.89 6.81 -33.98
C LYS A 70 -8.14 6.88 -32.64
N TYR A 71 -8.77 6.34 -31.59
CA TYR A 71 -8.25 6.39 -30.23
C TYR A 71 -8.09 4.98 -29.64
N PRO A 72 -7.09 4.74 -28.78
CA PRO A 72 -7.05 3.52 -28.01
C PRO A 72 -8.15 3.52 -26.95
N ILE A 73 -8.56 2.34 -26.53
CA ILE A 73 -9.43 2.14 -25.37
C ILE A 73 -8.58 1.97 -24.13
N LEU A 74 -8.93 2.69 -23.08
CA LEU A 74 -8.29 2.60 -21.77
C LEU A 74 -9.35 2.28 -20.72
N MET A 75 -9.25 1.11 -20.08
CA MET A 75 -10.29 0.54 -19.22
C MET A 75 -9.83 0.37 -17.78
N SER A 76 -10.73 0.63 -16.84
CA SER A 76 -10.58 0.30 -15.43
C SER A 76 -11.83 -0.40 -14.91
N ARG A 77 -11.65 -1.53 -14.23
CA ARG A 77 -12.71 -2.28 -13.55
C ARG A 77 -12.62 -2.04 -12.04
N THR A 78 -13.76 -1.92 -11.36
CA THR A 78 -13.77 -1.47 -9.95
C THR A 78 -14.91 -2.08 -9.14
N PRO A 79 -14.67 -2.47 -7.87
CA PRO A 79 -15.73 -2.82 -6.93
C PRO A 79 -16.29 -1.58 -6.22
N TYR A 80 -15.64 -0.39 -6.38
CA TYR A 80 -15.92 0.83 -5.64
C TYR A 80 -16.89 1.79 -6.34
N SER A 81 -17.42 1.47 -7.51
CA SER A 81 -18.34 2.29 -8.31
C SER A 81 -17.70 3.00 -9.49
N SER A 82 -18.31 2.84 -10.66
CA SER A 82 -18.01 3.60 -11.86
C SER A 82 -18.60 5.02 -11.89
N ARG A 83 -19.18 5.49 -10.75
CA ARG A 83 -19.77 6.84 -10.59
C ARG A 83 -18.99 7.96 -11.29
N PRO A 84 -19.69 9.08 -11.60
CA PRO A 84 -21.11 9.36 -11.39
C PRO A 84 -21.99 8.65 -12.42
N TYR A 85 -23.14 8.16 -12.01
CA TYR A 85 -24.13 7.54 -12.89
C TYR A 85 -25.01 8.60 -13.57
N GLY A 86 -25.57 8.25 -14.74
CA GLY A 86 -26.37 9.14 -15.57
C GLY A 86 -25.57 9.81 -16.70
N SER A 87 -26.16 9.85 -17.88
CA SER A 87 -25.50 10.30 -19.12
C SER A 87 -24.96 11.75 -19.07
N ASN A 88 -25.53 12.57 -18.17
CA ASN A 88 -25.15 13.98 -18.00
C ASN A 88 -24.17 14.21 -16.85
N GLU A 89 -23.79 13.17 -16.12
CA GLU A 89 -22.87 13.29 -14.99
C GLU A 89 -21.48 12.80 -15.38
N TYR A 90 -20.46 13.62 -15.17
CA TYR A 90 -19.08 13.34 -15.61
C TYR A 90 -18.09 13.37 -14.44
N LYS A 91 -17.10 12.47 -14.47
CA LYS A 91 -15.91 12.62 -13.64
C LYS A 91 -15.13 13.87 -14.07
N ALA A 92 -14.53 14.58 -13.11
CA ALA A 92 -13.63 15.69 -13.41
C ALA A 92 -12.32 15.24 -14.08
N LEU A 93 -11.84 14.05 -13.72
CA LEU A 93 -10.72 13.35 -14.33
C LEU A 93 -11.20 11.97 -14.77
N ILE A 94 -11.28 11.75 -16.09
CA ILE A 94 -11.78 10.50 -16.69
C ILE A 94 -10.68 9.52 -17.11
N SER A 95 -9.42 9.94 -17.05
CA SER A 95 -8.22 9.20 -17.48
C SER A 95 -7.27 9.06 -16.27
N PRO A 96 -6.24 8.20 -16.29
CA PRO A 96 -5.27 8.10 -15.20
C PRO A 96 -4.68 9.45 -14.81
N ASN A 97 -4.42 10.33 -15.77
CA ASN A 97 -3.93 11.67 -15.54
C ASN A 97 -4.48 12.69 -16.56
N ARG A 98 -4.30 13.99 -16.27
CA ARG A 98 -4.81 15.08 -17.12
C ARG A 98 -4.17 15.13 -18.50
N LYS A 99 -2.91 14.77 -18.63
CA LYS A 99 -2.21 14.78 -19.91
C LYS A 99 -2.85 13.77 -20.85
N MET A 100 -3.03 12.52 -20.39
CA MET A 100 -3.70 11.47 -21.17
C MET A 100 -5.15 11.84 -21.50
N MET A 101 -5.86 12.50 -20.57
CA MET A 101 -7.22 12.98 -20.82
C MET A 101 -7.26 14.02 -21.96
N LYS A 102 -6.30 14.95 -22.00
CA LYS A 102 -6.22 15.99 -23.06
C LYS A 102 -5.75 15.43 -24.40
N GLU A 103 -4.87 14.44 -24.40
CA GLU A 103 -4.40 13.78 -25.62
C GLU A 103 -5.47 12.93 -26.29
N GLY A 104 -6.45 12.45 -25.53
CA GLY A 104 -7.61 11.70 -25.98
C GLY A 104 -7.39 10.18 -25.95
N ASN A 105 -8.31 9.49 -25.27
CA ASN A 105 -8.49 8.05 -25.23
C ASN A 105 -9.99 7.78 -25.13
N ILE A 106 -10.47 6.63 -25.59
CA ILE A 106 -11.79 6.13 -25.22
C ILE A 106 -11.62 5.54 -23.82
N VAL A 107 -12.27 6.14 -22.80
CA VAL A 107 -12.06 5.72 -21.41
C VAL A 107 -13.27 4.96 -20.93
N VAL A 108 -13.03 3.80 -20.31
CA VAL A 108 -14.06 2.86 -19.89
C VAL A 108 -13.92 2.56 -18.41
N TYR A 109 -15.03 2.69 -17.68
CA TYR A 109 -15.15 2.23 -16.30
C TYR A 109 -16.24 1.18 -16.21
N GLN A 110 -15.96 0.07 -15.53
CA GLN A 110 -16.93 -1.00 -15.34
C GLN A 110 -17.09 -1.35 -13.86
N ASP A 111 -18.34 -1.40 -13.38
CA ASP A 111 -18.66 -2.02 -12.11
C ASP A 111 -18.47 -3.53 -12.26
N VAL A 112 -17.65 -4.13 -11.38
CA VAL A 112 -17.42 -5.58 -11.46
C VAL A 112 -18.66 -6.38 -11.07
N ARG A 113 -18.67 -7.65 -11.40
CA ARG A 113 -19.73 -8.61 -11.10
C ARG A 113 -20.20 -8.53 -9.65
N GLY A 114 -21.51 -8.41 -9.44
CA GLY A 114 -22.10 -8.34 -8.11
C GLY A 114 -21.92 -7.02 -7.36
N ARG A 115 -21.35 -5.99 -8.01
CA ARG A 115 -21.14 -4.67 -7.37
C ARG A 115 -21.96 -3.59 -8.10
N TRP A 116 -22.45 -2.62 -7.34
CA TRP A 116 -23.19 -1.44 -7.83
C TRP A 116 -24.26 -1.76 -8.88
N ASN A 117 -24.17 -1.20 -10.08
CA ASN A 117 -25.15 -1.44 -11.14
C ASN A 117 -24.96 -2.73 -11.95
N SER A 118 -23.93 -3.52 -11.65
CA SER A 118 -23.71 -4.82 -12.29
C SER A 118 -24.50 -5.94 -11.63
N GLU A 119 -24.95 -6.89 -12.43
CA GLU A 119 -25.60 -8.12 -11.98
C GLU A 119 -24.60 -9.16 -11.46
N GLY A 120 -25.10 -10.28 -10.97
CA GLY A 120 -24.32 -11.42 -10.49
C GLY A 120 -23.95 -11.36 -9.02
N VAL A 121 -23.09 -12.28 -8.60
CA VAL A 121 -22.64 -12.41 -7.21
C VAL A 121 -21.18 -11.97 -7.11
N TYR A 122 -20.90 -11.08 -6.16
CA TYR A 122 -19.55 -10.67 -5.84
C TYR A 122 -18.86 -11.77 -5.02
N ASP A 123 -17.62 -12.06 -5.40
CA ASP A 123 -16.73 -12.92 -4.64
C ASP A 123 -15.42 -12.16 -4.42
N ASN A 124 -15.07 -11.92 -3.16
CA ASN A 124 -13.92 -11.10 -2.81
C ASN A 124 -12.61 -11.79 -3.20
N MET A 125 -11.76 -11.11 -4.00
CA MET A 125 -10.55 -11.74 -4.57
C MET A 125 -10.87 -13.08 -5.26
N ARG A 126 -11.86 -13.07 -6.14
CA ARG A 126 -12.31 -14.29 -6.85
C ARG A 126 -11.14 -15.11 -7.39
N ALA A 127 -11.11 -16.40 -7.08
CA ALA A 127 -10.08 -17.32 -7.54
C ALA A 127 -10.05 -17.43 -9.07
N PHE A 128 -8.85 -17.50 -9.65
CA PHE A 128 -8.66 -17.77 -11.06
C PHE A 128 -8.95 -19.25 -11.37
N ILE A 129 -9.67 -19.48 -12.43
CA ILE A 129 -9.99 -20.83 -12.89
C ILE A 129 -9.11 -21.17 -14.11
N PRO A 130 -8.04 -21.96 -13.96
CA PRO A 130 -7.24 -22.41 -15.08
C PRO A 130 -8.05 -23.35 -15.99
N ASN A 131 -7.89 -23.22 -17.32
CA ASN A 131 -8.54 -24.13 -18.29
C ASN A 131 -10.06 -24.22 -18.11
N LYS A 132 -10.72 -23.06 -18.02
CA LYS A 132 -12.18 -22.93 -17.83
C LYS A 132 -12.98 -23.83 -18.76
N LYS A 133 -13.94 -24.54 -18.20
CA LYS A 133 -14.97 -25.28 -18.93
C LYS A 133 -16.08 -24.33 -19.40
N GLU A 134 -16.95 -24.84 -20.26
CA GLU A 134 -18.15 -24.10 -20.68
C GLU A 134 -19.02 -23.73 -19.46
N GLY A 135 -19.33 -22.43 -19.32
CA GLY A 135 -20.12 -21.89 -18.22
C GLY A 135 -19.30 -21.49 -16.98
N GLU A 136 -18.02 -21.83 -16.88
CA GLU A 136 -17.16 -21.32 -15.82
C GLU A 136 -16.71 -19.88 -16.12
N VAL A 137 -16.82 -19.01 -15.12
CA VAL A 137 -16.52 -17.58 -15.25
C VAL A 137 -15.68 -17.08 -14.07
N ASP A 138 -14.79 -16.17 -14.37
CA ASP A 138 -13.98 -15.43 -13.40
C ASP A 138 -13.72 -14.01 -13.90
N GLU A 139 -12.85 -13.26 -13.24
CA GLU A 139 -12.56 -11.87 -13.62
C GLU A 139 -11.79 -11.75 -14.94
N ALA A 140 -11.01 -12.77 -15.33
CA ALA A 140 -10.34 -12.81 -16.63
C ALA A 140 -11.35 -12.96 -17.76
N SER A 141 -12.32 -13.88 -17.61
CA SER A 141 -13.38 -14.07 -18.59
C SER A 141 -14.29 -12.86 -18.73
N ASP A 142 -14.65 -12.20 -17.62
CA ASP A 142 -15.43 -10.96 -17.64
C ASP A 142 -14.68 -9.82 -18.34
N THR A 143 -13.36 -9.74 -18.13
CA THR A 143 -12.51 -8.75 -18.80
C THR A 143 -12.42 -9.05 -20.31
N TYR A 144 -12.21 -10.31 -20.67
CA TYR A 144 -12.17 -10.75 -22.07
C TYR A 144 -13.46 -10.39 -22.82
N ASP A 145 -14.61 -10.79 -22.26
CA ASP A 145 -15.93 -10.54 -22.86
C ASP A 145 -16.22 -9.03 -22.97
N THR A 146 -15.79 -8.26 -21.99
CA THR A 146 -15.92 -6.79 -22.02
C THR A 146 -15.10 -6.19 -23.15
N ILE A 147 -13.84 -6.60 -23.32
CA ILE A 147 -12.96 -6.10 -24.39
C ILE A 147 -13.51 -6.51 -25.76
N GLU A 148 -13.94 -7.76 -25.93
CA GLU A 148 -14.55 -8.24 -27.17
C GLU A 148 -15.78 -7.41 -27.53
N TRP A 149 -16.67 -7.13 -26.55
CA TRP A 149 -17.84 -6.29 -26.79
C TRP A 149 -17.43 -4.84 -27.17
N LEU A 150 -16.46 -4.25 -26.50
CA LEU A 150 -16.00 -2.88 -26.78
C LEU A 150 -15.46 -2.75 -28.20
N ILE A 151 -14.63 -3.69 -28.65
CA ILE A 151 -14.06 -3.69 -30.00
C ILE A 151 -15.16 -3.82 -31.08
N ASN A 152 -16.24 -4.54 -30.80
CA ASN A 152 -17.31 -4.74 -31.78
C ASN A 152 -18.40 -3.65 -31.75
N ASN A 153 -18.52 -2.85 -30.68
CA ASN A 153 -19.67 -1.97 -30.46
C ASN A 153 -19.32 -0.49 -30.21
N VAL A 154 -18.05 -0.15 -30.05
CA VAL A 154 -17.61 1.23 -29.85
C VAL A 154 -16.93 1.75 -31.10
N ASP A 155 -17.43 2.86 -31.64
CA ASP A 155 -16.83 3.46 -32.82
C ASP A 155 -15.52 4.17 -32.55
N ASN A 156 -14.74 4.40 -33.59
CA ASN A 156 -13.59 5.28 -33.62
C ASN A 156 -12.38 4.80 -32.79
N HIS A 157 -12.35 3.53 -32.36
CA HIS A 157 -11.17 2.95 -31.71
C HIS A 157 -10.11 2.52 -32.74
N ASN A 158 -8.84 2.41 -32.28
CA ASN A 158 -7.71 1.97 -33.10
C ASN A 158 -7.42 0.45 -32.98
N GLY A 159 -8.22 -0.30 -32.22
CA GLY A 159 -8.07 -1.74 -32.00
C GLY A 159 -7.17 -2.12 -30.81
N ASN A 160 -6.51 -1.16 -30.16
CA ASN A 160 -5.66 -1.39 -29.01
C ASN A 160 -6.37 -1.05 -27.70
N VAL A 161 -6.25 -1.90 -26.71
CA VAL A 161 -6.82 -1.76 -25.38
C VAL A 161 -5.70 -1.72 -24.34
N GLY A 162 -5.82 -0.80 -23.40
CA GLY A 162 -5.04 -0.77 -22.17
C GLY A 162 -5.94 -0.94 -20.94
N VAL A 163 -5.38 -1.50 -19.88
CA VAL A 163 -6.07 -1.63 -18.59
C VAL A 163 -5.20 -1.02 -17.50
N TRP A 164 -5.82 -0.27 -16.57
CA TRP A 164 -5.13 0.26 -15.39
C TRP A 164 -6.04 0.21 -14.16
N GLY A 165 -5.45 0.28 -13.01
CA GLY A 165 -6.19 0.41 -11.75
C GLY A 165 -5.26 0.52 -10.57
N ILE A 166 -5.73 1.17 -9.49
CA ILE A 166 -5.00 1.34 -8.24
C ILE A 166 -5.70 0.52 -7.17
N SER A 167 -4.93 -0.23 -6.33
CA SER A 167 -5.49 -1.01 -5.24
C SER A 167 -6.32 -2.21 -5.77
N TYR A 168 -7.52 -2.42 -5.31
CA TYR A 168 -8.41 -3.45 -5.86
C TYR A 168 -8.62 -3.34 -7.38
N PRO A 169 -8.83 -2.15 -7.99
CA PRO A 169 -8.74 -1.99 -9.45
C PRO A 169 -7.38 -2.40 -10.04
N GLY A 170 -6.30 -2.32 -9.26
CA GLY A 170 -4.99 -2.86 -9.62
C GLY A 170 -4.98 -4.39 -9.68
N PHE A 171 -5.65 -5.06 -8.72
CA PHE A 171 -5.91 -6.50 -8.79
C PHE A 171 -6.66 -6.88 -10.07
N TYR A 172 -7.74 -6.16 -10.45
CA TYR A 172 -8.44 -6.44 -11.72
C TYR A 172 -7.57 -6.14 -12.93
N ALA A 173 -6.68 -5.16 -12.86
CA ALA A 173 -5.70 -4.92 -13.92
C ALA A 173 -4.73 -6.11 -14.05
N THR A 174 -4.18 -6.61 -12.93
CA THR A 174 -3.36 -7.83 -12.92
C THR A 174 -4.14 -9.03 -13.47
N TYR A 175 -5.39 -9.19 -13.05
CA TYR A 175 -6.24 -10.28 -13.48
C TYR A 175 -6.50 -10.28 -15.00
N SER A 176 -6.52 -9.08 -15.62
CA SER A 176 -6.69 -8.93 -17.09
C SER A 176 -5.55 -9.53 -17.90
N LEU A 177 -4.41 -9.80 -17.28
CA LEU A 177 -3.23 -10.44 -17.89
C LEU A 177 -3.45 -11.95 -18.10
N LEU A 178 -4.34 -12.55 -17.30
CA LEU A 178 -4.69 -13.97 -17.39
C LEU A 178 -5.71 -14.16 -18.49
N ASP A 179 -5.50 -15.14 -19.37
CA ASP A 179 -6.34 -15.37 -20.57
C ASP A 179 -6.56 -14.07 -21.39
N ALA A 180 -5.50 -13.27 -21.54
CA ALA A 180 -5.55 -11.92 -22.09
C ALA A 180 -6.16 -11.88 -23.51
N HIS A 181 -7.12 -10.97 -23.73
CA HIS A 181 -7.69 -10.72 -25.04
C HIS A 181 -6.64 -10.21 -26.04
N PRO A 182 -6.64 -10.63 -27.33
CA PRO A 182 -5.63 -10.22 -28.31
C PRO A 182 -5.50 -8.71 -28.54
N ALA A 183 -6.57 -7.94 -28.30
CA ALA A 183 -6.55 -6.47 -28.36
C ALA A 183 -5.90 -5.82 -27.14
N LEU A 184 -5.69 -6.54 -26.03
CA LEU A 184 -5.03 -6.01 -24.83
C LEU A 184 -3.52 -5.90 -25.08
N LYS A 185 -2.99 -4.67 -25.09
CA LYS A 185 -1.61 -4.36 -25.44
C LYS A 185 -0.77 -3.84 -24.25
N ALA A 186 -1.40 -3.15 -23.33
CA ALA A 186 -0.72 -2.53 -22.20
C ALA A 186 -1.54 -2.65 -20.91
N VAL A 187 -0.91 -3.01 -19.82
CA VAL A 187 -1.57 -3.10 -18.51
C VAL A 187 -0.71 -2.41 -17.46
N SER A 188 -1.34 -1.59 -16.62
CA SER A 188 -0.67 -0.96 -15.49
C SER A 188 -1.37 -1.32 -14.19
N PRO A 189 -0.97 -2.43 -13.54
CA PRO A 189 -1.33 -2.70 -12.16
C PRO A 189 -0.64 -1.71 -11.24
N GLN A 190 -1.41 -0.95 -10.47
CA GLN A 190 -0.87 0.10 -9.60
C GLN A 190 -1.27 -0.22 -8.15
N ALA A 191 -0.30 -0.39 -7.25
CA ALA A 191 -0.50 -0.98 -5.94
C ALA A 191 -1.53 -2.14 -6.04
N PRO A 192 -1.30 -3.13 -6.92
CA PRO A 192 -2.23 -4.24 -7.04
C PRO A 192 -2.20 -5.09 -5.78
N ILE A 193 -3.35 -5.50 -5.29
CA ILE A 193 -3.41 -6.56 -4.29
C ILE A 193 -2.94 -7.85 -4.95
N GLY A 194 -1.95 -8.50 -4.35
CA GLY A 194 -1.44 -9.80 -4.80
C GLY A 194 -2.12 -10.97 -4.10
N ASP A 195 -2.32 -10.83 -2.79
CA ASP A 195 -2.90 -11.84 -1.93
C ASP A 195 -3.31 -11.19 -0.59
N PHE A 196 -4.58 -11.32 -0.17
CA PHE A 196 -5.07 -10.74 1.09
C PHE A 196 -4.48 -11.32 2.37
N PHE A 197 -3.68 -12.37 2.26
CA PHE A 197 -2.92 -12.89 3.40
C PHE A 197 -1.56 -12.18 3.57
N PHE A 198 -1.11 -11.43 2.56
CA PHE A 198 0.15 -10.69 2.56
C PHE A 198 -0.03 -9.20 2.24
N ASP A 199 -1.19 -8.81 1.72
CA ASP A 199 -1.62 -7.43 1.47
C ASP A 199 -2.91 -7.15 2.25
N ASP A 200 -3.24 -5.90 2.54
CA ASP A 200 -4.51 -5.40 3.10
C ASP A 200 -4.91 -5.99 4.46
N PHE A 201 -5.14 -7.30 4.59
CA PHE A 201 -5.76 -7.90 5.78
C PHE A 201 -4.79 -8.63 6.71
N HIS A 202 -3.64 -9.07 6.19
CA HIS A 202 -2.60 -9.69 6.99
C HIS A 202 -1.21 -9.29 6.49
N HIS A 203 -0.24 -9.23 7.40
CA HIS A 203 1.18 -9.23 7.08
C HIS A 203 1.84 -10.41 7.82
N ASN A 204 2.37 -11.36 7.08
CA ASN A 204 3.02 -12.55 7.61
C ASN A 204 2.25 -13.20 8.77
N GLY A 205 0.92 -13.32 8.59
CA GLY A 205 0.01 -13.96 9.53
C GLY A 205 -0.50 -13.07 10.68
N ALA A 206 -0.01 -11.85 10.86
CA ALA A 206 -0.60 -10.87 11.77
C ALA A 206 -1.77 -10.16 11.08
N TYR A 207 -2.93 -10.09 11.75
CA TYR A 207 -4.12 -9.43 11.20
C TYR A 207 -3.96 -7.90 11.22
N LEU A 208 -4.19 -7.24 10.07
CA LEU A 208 -4.17 -5.78 9.97
C LEU A 208 -5.44 -5.17 10.59
N LEU A 209 -5.35 -4.80 11.85
CA LEU A 209 -6.47 -4.22 12.58
C LEU A 209 -6.84 -2.84 12.03
N SER A 210 -5.90 -2.12 11.43
CA SER A 210 -6.15 -0.88 10.69
C SER A 210 -7.15 -1.07 9.55
N TYR A 211 -7.16 -2.25 8.94
CA TYR A 211 -8.04 -2.62 7.83
C TYR A 211 -9.40 -3.20 8.26
N TRP A 212 -9.60 -3.45 9.56
CA TRP A 212 -10.83 -4.05 10.08
C TRP A 212 -12.11 -3.36 9.55
N ARG A 213 -12.13 -2.03 9.45
CA ARG A 213 -13.30 -1.30 8.94
C ARG A 213 -13.60 -1.59 7.46
N ALA A 214 -12.58 -1.91 6.65
CA ALA A 214 -12.73 -2.25 5.24
C ALA A 214 -13.60 -3.52 5.02
N THR A 215 -13.67 -4.39 6.01
CA THR A 215 -14.52 -5.57 6.01
C THR A 215 -15.99 -5.24 5.70
N ALA A 216 -16.47 -4.03 6.05
CA ALA A 216 -17.82 -3.58 5.68
C ALA A 216 -17.99 -3.46 4.16
N VAL A 217 -16.98 -2.93 3.47
CA VAL A 217 -17.01 -2.73 2.02
C VAL A 217 -17.04 -4.07 1.29
N PHE A 218 -16.21 -5.02 1.73
CA PHE A 218 -15.99 -6.28 1.01
C PHE A 218 -16.95 -7.40 1.43
N GLY A 219 -17.53 -7.31 2.62
CA GLY A 219 -18.32 -8.40 3.19
C GLY A 219 -19.83 -8.30 3.04
N TYR A 220 -20.39 -7.09 2.91
CA TYR A 220 -21.82 -6.97 2.67
C TYR A 220 -22.17 -7.09 1.20
N MET A 221 -23.11 -7.98 0.88
CA MET A 221 -23.63 -8.17 -0.47
C MET A 221 -24.88 -7.31 -0.68
N LYS A 222 -25.10 -6.88 -1.93
CA LYS A 222 -26.33 -6.22 -2.34
C LYS A 222 -27.30 -7.25 -2.92
N ASP A 223 -28.59 -7.00 -2.78
CA ASP A 223 -29.63 -7.89 -3.31
C ASP A 223 -29.89 -7.68 -4.80
N GLN A 224 -29.79 -6.43 -5.26
CA GLN A 224 -30.09 -6.03 -6.64
C GLN A 224 -29.09 -4.97 -7.12
N PRO A 225 -28.92 -4.76 -8.44
CA PRO A 225 -28.20 -3.62 -8.99
C PRO A 225 -28.69 -2.31 -8.37
N THR A 226 -27.76 -1.45 -7.93
CA THR A 226 -28.06 -0.21 -7.20
C THR A 226 -27.03 0.87 -7.46
N THR A 227 -27.47 2.14 -7.37
CA THR A 227 -26.60 3.32 -7.33
C THR A 227 -26.35 3.81 -5.92
N GLU A 228 -27.06 3.25 -4.94
CA GLU A 228 -26.97 3.61 -3.53
C GLU A 228 -26.02 2.67 -2.79
N GLU A 229 -25.35 3.19 -1.76
CA GLU A 229 -24.46 2.41 -0.90
C GLU A 229 -25.30 1.52 0.04
N TRP A 230 -24.99 0.23 0.10
CA TRP A 230 -25.72 -0.77 0.89
C TRP A 230 -24.95 -1.22 2.14
N TYR A 231 -23.77 -0.69 2.37
CA TYR A 231 -22.94 -0.96 3.55
C TYR A 231 -22.68 0.32 4.31
N SER A 232 -22.32 0.18 5.58
CA SER A 232 -21.86 1.29 6.41
C SER A 232 -20.67 0.85 7.24
N PHE A 233 -19.78 1.78 7.51
CA PHE A 233 -18.65 1.52 8.38
C PHE A 233 -19.09 1.48 9.85
N PRO A 234 -18.49 0.58 10.68
CA PRO A 234 -18.69 0.60 12.11
C PRO A 234 -18.35 1.97 12.73
N GLU A 235 -19.24 2.48 13.58
CA GLU A 235 -18.98 3.68 14.37
C GLU A 235 -18.21 3.32 15.64
N LEU A 236 -17.09 3.98 15.89
CA LEU A 236 -16.21 3.71 17.02
C LEU A 236 -16.60 4.53 18.26
N GLY A 237 -17.28 5.67 18.08
CA GLY A 237 -17.67 6.57 19.16
C GLY A 237 -16.49 7.37 19.76
N THR A 238 -15.29 7.19 19.26
CA THR A 238 -14.07 7.91 19.69
C THR A 238 -13.09 8.09 18.54
N GLU A 239 -12.25 9.11 18.65
CA GLU A 239 -11.10 9.30 17.75
C GLU A 239 -9.84 8.55 18.24
N ASP A 240 -9.78 8.20 19.52
CA ASP A 240 -8.69 7.42 20.11
C ASP A 240 -8.88 5.93 19.80
N GLN A 241 -8.29 5.50 18.71
CA GLN A 241 -8.42 4.13 18.25
C GLN A 241 -7.50 3.17 18.99
N TYR A 242 -6.37 3.65 19.53
CA TYR A 242 -5.55 2.83 20.40
C TYR A 242 -6.34 2.36 21.61
N GLN A 243 -7.01 3.30 22.31
CA GLN A 243 -7.82 2.94 23.47
C GLN A 243 -9.05 2.12 23.08
N PHE A 244 -9.71 2.46 21.95
CA PHE A 244 -10.87 1.71 21.46
C PHE A 244 -10.57 0.22 21.26
N PHE A 245 -9.50 -0.11 20.52
CA PHE A 245 -9.15 -1.50 20.28
C PHE A 245 -8.58 -2.20 21.51
N LEU A 246 -7.89 -1.46 22.38
CA LEU A 246 -7.42 -2.02 23.64
C LEU A 246 -8.59 -2.41 24.56
N ASP A 247 -9.63 -1.57 24.66
CA ASP A 247 -10.85 -1.83 25.43
C ASP A 247 -11.72 -2.92 24.78
N ALA A 248 -11.69 -3.04 23.46
CA ALA A 248 -12.36 -4.12 22.76
C ALA A 248 -11.74 -5.50 23.12
N GLY A 249 -10.41 -5.56 23.32
CA GLY A 249 -9.70 -6.79 23.69
C GLY A 249 -9.61 -7.79 22.53
N PRO A 250 -9.94 -9.08 22.74
CA PRO A 250 -9.85 -10.10 21.69
C PRO A 250 -10.66 -9.76 20.44
N LEU A 251 -10.18 -10.21 19.27
CA LEU A 251 -10.86 -10.02 17.98
C LEU A 251 -12.31 -10.53 17.98
N SER A 252 -12.60 -11.60 18.73
CA SER A 252 -13.97 -12.11 18.92
C SER A 252 -14.96 -11.06 19.44
N ASN A 253 -14.51 -10.07 20.19
CA ASN A 253 -15.36 -8.99 20.70
C ASN A 253 -15.76 -7.98 19.62
N LEU A 254 -15.10 -8.01 18.45
CA LEU A 254 -15.43 -7.18 17.30
C LEU A 254 -16.64 -7.74 16.51
N ASP A 255 -17.08 -8.97 16.75
CA ASP A 255 -18.27 -9.57 16.14
C ASP A 255 -19.53 -8.69 16.28
N LYS A 256 -19.66 -7.97 17.39
CA LYS A 256 -20.81 -7.06 17.65
C LYS A 256 -20.96 -5.92 16.63
N TYR A 257 -19.91 -5.61 15.87
CA TYR A 257 -19.92 -4.53 14.87
C TYR A 257 -20.30 -5.00 13.48
N TYR A 258 -20.21 -6.32 13.22
CA TYR A 258 -20.60 -6.92 11.95
C TYR A 258 -21.72 -7.91 12.16
N LYS A 259 -22.72 -7.83 11.29
CA LYS A 259 -23.82 -8.78 11.29
C LYS A 259 -23.36 -10.12 10.69
N GLU A 260 -24.15 -11.17 10.94
CA GLU A 260 -23.88 -12.51 10.39
C GLU A 260 -23.87 -12.56 8.85
N ASP A 261 -24.55 -11.60 8.18
CA ASP A 261 -24.57 -11.47 6.72
C ASP A 261 -23.35 -10.77 6.13
N ASN A 262 -22.38 -10.32 6.96
CA ASN A 262 -21.08 -9.90 6.47
C ASN A 262 -20.24 -11.13 6.13
N VAL A 263 -20.27 -11.54 4.88
CA VAL A 263 -19.64 -12.78 4.40
C VAL A 263 -18.12 -12.75 4.64
N PHE A 264 -17.46 -11.63 4.36
CA PHE A 264 -16.00 -11.57 4.47
C PHE A 264 -15.50 -11.61 5.93
N TRP A 265 -16.26 -11.02 6.88
CA TRP A 265 -15.91 -11.18 8.30
C TRP A 265 -16.00 -12.64 8.77
N GLN A 266 -16.99 -13.41 8.26
CA GLN A 266 -17.07 -14.84 8.54
C GLN A 266 -15.89 -15.60 7.92
N GLN A 267 -15.54 -15.29 6.65
CA GLN A 267 -14.39 -15.90 5.96
C GLN A 267 -13.07 -15.66 6.72
N LEU A 268 -12.80 -14.43 7.19
CA LEU A 268 -11.62 -14.12 8.01
C LEU A 268 -11.55 -14.99 9.28
N LYS A 269 -12.69 -15.23 9.93
CA LYS A 269 -12.76 -16.05 11.14
C LYS A 269 -12.64 -17.54 10.87
N GLU A 270 -13.09 -18.01 9.73
CA GLU A 270 -13.03 -19.41 9.31
C GLU A 270 -11.65 -19.79 8.78
N HIS A 271 -10.93 -18.84 8.19
CA HIS A 271 -9.63 -19.04 7.54
C HIS A 271 -8.49 -18.24 8.21
N PRO A 272 -8.15 -18.51 9.50
CA PRO A 272 -7.14 -17.75 10.24
C PRO A 272 -5.70 -18.07 9.82
N ASN A 273 -5.48 -19.10 9.00
CA ASN A 273 -4.20 -19.55 8.48
C ASN A 273 -4.20 -19.45 6.96
N TYR A 274 -3.02 -19.50 6.33
CA TYR A 274 -2.88 -19.51 4.88
C TYR A 274 -3.30 -20.86 4.27
N ASP A 275 -4.57 -21.17 4.39
CA ASP A 275 -5.17 -22.40 3.86
C ASP A 275 -5.56 -22.28 2.38
N GLU A 276 -6.22 -23.30 1.84
CA GLU A 276 -6.65 -23.36 0.44
C GLU A 276 -7.51 -22.16 0.02
N PHE A 277 -8.33 -21.62 0.95
CA PHE A 277 -9.16 -20.44 0.68
C PHE A 277 -8.33 -19.23 0.23
N TRP A 278 -7.22 -18.92 0.92
CA TRP A 278 -6.33 -17.82 0.55
C TRP A 278 -5.47 -18.17 -0.66
N GLN A 279 -4.92 -19.40 -0.69
CA GLN A 279 -4.02 -19.85 -1.76
C GLN A 279 -4.69 -19.81 -3.13
N GLU A 280 -5.96 -20.21 -3.24
CA GLU A 280 -6.71 -20.15 -4.50
C GLU A 280 -6.98 -18.72 -4.97
N ARG A 281 -7.04 -17.75 -4.03
CA ARG A 281 -7.32 -16.33 -4.31
C ARG A 281 -6.07 -15.51 -4.61
N GLY A 282 -4.90 -16.00 -4.27
CA GLY A 282 -3.62 -15.40 -4.63
C GLY A 282 -3.41 -15.40 -6.15
N ILE A 283 -3.29 -14.22 -6.76
CA ILE A 283 -3.22 -14.11 -8.22
C ILE A 283 -1.79 -14.28 -8.77
N ILE A 284 -0.79 -13.98 -7.96
CA ILE A 284 0.61 -13.88 -8.39
C ILE A 284 1.10 -15.21 -9.00
N GLN A 285 0.74 -16.34 -8.39
CA GLN A 285 1.14 -17.67 -8.84
C GLN A 285 0.71 -18.04 -10.27
N HIS A 286 -0.24 -17.28 -10.84
CA HIS A 286 -0.77 -17.53 -12.19
C HIS A 286 -0.15 -16.62 -13.27
N LEU A 287 0.75 -15.71 -12.91
CA LEU A 287 1.33 -14.71 -13.82
C LEU A 287 2.48 -15.29 -14.65
N GLU A 288 2.16 -16.24 -15.51
CA GLU A 288 3.10 -16.90 -16.40
C GLU A 288 2.75 -16.65 -17.88
N ASN A 289 3.78 -16.59 -18.72
CA ASN A 289 3.62 -16.43 -20.17
C ASN A 289 2.78 -15.21 -20.59
N ILE A 290 2.86 -14.14 -19.84
CA ILE A 290 2.16 -12.87 -20.07
C ILE A 290 2.55 -12.29 -21.43
N LYS A 291 1.59 -11.75 -22.17
CA LYS A 291 1.78 -11.20 -23.54
C LYS A 291 1.72 -9.68 -23.60
N PRO A 292 0.75 -9.00 -22.93
CA PRO A 292 0.70 -7.54 -22.93
C PRO A 292 1.96 -6.93 -22.28
N ALA A 293 2.30 -5.71 -22.67
CA ALA A 293 3.27 -4.92 -21.93
C ALA A 293 2.73 -4.57 -20.53
N VAL A 294 3.57 -4.69 -19.50
CA VAL A 294 3.18 -4.44 -18.11
C VAL A 294 4.02 -3.32 -17.51
N MET A 295 3.35 -2.40 -16.81
CA MET A 295 3.98 -1.39 -15.96
C MET A 295 3.36 -1.48 -14.58
N THR A 296 4.05 -2.15 -13.66
CA THR A 296 3.64 -2.25 -12.26
C THR A 296 4.10 -1.00 -11.49
N VAL A 297 3.21 -0.39 -10.73
CA VAL A 297 3.48 0.84 -9.98
C VAL A 297 3.21 0.64 -8.50
N GLY A 298 4.09 1.16 -7.64
CA GLY A 298 3.92 1.12 -6.19
C GLY A 298 4.54 2.32 -5.47
N GLY A 299 4.25 2.42 -4.20
CA GLY A 299 4.82 3.42 -3.30
C GLY A 299 5.71 2.78 -2.24
N TRP A 300 6.94 3.30 -2.04
CA TRP A 300 7.83 2.80 -0.98
C TRP A 300 7.22 2.90 0.42
N PHE A 301 6.24 3.77 0.61
CA PHE A 301 5.54 4.01 1.87
C PHE A 301 4.06 3.64 1.78
N ASP A 302 3.74 2.63 0.97
CA ASP A 302 2.41 2.05 0.91
C ASP A 302 2.24 1.10 2.11
N ALA A 303 1.28 1.40 2.97
CA ALA A 303 1.00 0.65 4.18
C ALA A 303 -0.01 -0.49 3.97
N GLU A 304 -0.52 -0.62 2.74
CA GLU A 304 -1.52 -1.58 2.33
C GLU A 304 -0.93 -2.59 1.35
N ASP A 305 -0.59 -2.11 0.14
CA ASP A 305 -0.24 -2.91 -1.01
C ASP A 305 1.22 -2.65 -1.43
N LEU A 306 2.18 -3.15 -0.67
CA LEU A 306 3.60 -3.14 -1.03
C LEU A 306 4.07 -4.52 -1.50
N TYR A 307 3.52 -5.59 -0.93
CA TYR A 307 3.80 -6.96 -1.35
C TYR A 307 3.34 -7.19 -2.81
N GLY A 308 2.11 -6.76 -3.13
CA GLY A 308 1.50 -6.97 -4.44
C GLY A 308 2.32 -6.42 -5.61
N PRO A 309 2.70 -5.14 -5.67
CA PRO A 309 3.46 -4.61 -6.80
C PRO A 309 4.86 -5.24 -6.94
N LEU A 310 5.59 -5.47 -5.85
CA LEU A 310 6.92 -6.08 -5.89
C LEU A 310 6.87 -7.51 -6.40
N ASN A 311 5.93 -8.31 -5.89
CA ASN A 311 5.80 -9.72 -6.28
C ASN A 311 5.14 -9.89 -7.66
N THR A 312 4.20 -9.01 -8.06
CA THR A 312 3.65 -9.00 -9.42
C THR A 312 4.75 -8.76 -10.45
N TYR A 313 5.56 -7.72 -10.27
CA TYR A 313 6.69 -7.44 -11.16
C TYR A 313 7.68 -8.61 -11.20
N GLY A 314 8.17 -9.06 -10.04
CA GLY A 314 9.18 -10.10 -9.95
C GLY A 314 8.71 -11.45 -10.52
N HIS A 315 7.44 -11.82 -10.32
CA HIS A 315 6.91 -13.06 -10.86
C HIS A 315 6.77 -13.01 -12.38
N ILE A 316 6.27 -11.91 -12.94
CA ILE A 316 6.19 -11.72 -14.40
C ILE A 316 7.59 -11.73 -15.01
N GLU A 317 8.55 -11.03 -14.40
CA GLU A 317 9.94 -10.96 -14.89
C GLU A 317 10.58 -12.34 -14.98
N ASN A 318 10.35 -13.19 -14.00
CA ASN A 318 10.92 -14.53 -13.95
C ASN A 318 10.21 -15.54 -14.88
N ASN A 319 8.94 -15.31 -15.26
CA ASN A 319 8.10 -16.32 -15.93
C ASN A 319 7.53 -15.87 -17.28
N SER A 320 7.95 -14.70 -17.78
CA SER A 320 7.44 -14.15 -19.04
C SER A 320 8.54 -13.46 -19.83
N SER A 321 8.29 -13.16 -21.09
CA SER A 321 9.25 -12.49 -22.00
C SER A 321 8.67 -11.21 -22.63
N ASN A 322 7.57 -10.71 -22.07
CA ASN A 322 6.95 -9.45 -22.49
C ASN A 322 7.74 -8.26 -21.98
N TYR A 323 7.44 -7.06 -22.46
CA TYR A 323 7.92 -5.84 -21.80
C TYR A 323 7.31 -5.74 -20.41
N ASN A 324 8.15 -5.71 -19.38
CA ASN A 324 7.75 -5.64 -17.99
C ASN A 324 8.58 -4.58 -17.28
N THR A 325 7.96 -3.61 -16.61
CA THR A 325 8.66 -2.53 -15.91
C THR A 325 8.04 -2.28 -14.54
N ILE A 326 8.87 -1.85 -13.60
CA ILE A 326 8.44 -1.45 -12.26
C ILE A 326 8.71 0.04 -12.03
N VAL A 327 7.75 0.70 -11.38
CA VAL A 327 7.87 2.10 -10.95
C VAL A 327 7.59 2.19 -9.46
N MET A 328 8.60 2.57 -8.67
CA MET A 328 8.47 2.72 -7.22
C MET A 328 8.87 4.13 -6.79
N GLY A 329 7.89 4.91 -6.33
CA GLY A 329 8.11 6.28 -5.89
C GLY A 329 7.99 6.48 -4.38
N PRO A 330 8.31 7.69 -3.87
CA PRO A 330 8.23 8.01 -2.45
C PRO A 330 6.77 8.33 -2.04
N TRP A 331 5.89 7.38 -2.26
CA TRP A 331 4.46 7.52 -2.13
C TRP A 331 3.86 6.60 -1.08
N SER A 332 2.80 7.06 -0.46
CA SER A 332 1.79 6.24 0.17
C SER A 332 0.78 5.77 -0.88
N HIS A 333 -0.19 4.98 -0.46
CA HIS A 333 -1.21 4.36 -1.32
C HIS A 333 -1.90 5.35 -2.26
N GLY A 334 -1.71 5.18 -3.57
CA GLY A 334 -2.35 5.99 -4.62
C GLY A 334 -1.87 7.44 -4.76
N ASP A 335 -0.80 7.86 -4.05
CA ASP A 335 -0.32 9.25 -4.09
C ASP A 335 0.14 9.69 -5.50
N TRP A 336 0.65 8.78 -6.32
CA TRP A 336 1.07 9.07 -7.70
C TRP A 336 -0.06 9.53 -8.63
N SER A 337 -1.31 9.24 -8.28
CA SER A 337 -2.48 9.70 -9.02
C SER A 337 -2.89 11.13 -8.69
N LYS A 338 -2.28 11.77 -7.69
CA LYS A 338 -2.60 13.13 -7.24
C LYS A 338 -1.62 14.13 -7.87
N GLU A 339 -2.13 15.21 -8.41
CA GLU A 339 -1.30 16.23 -9.09
C GLU A 339 -0.56 17.15 -8.12
N THR A 340 -1.10 17.34 -6.91
CA THR A 340 -0.57 18.30 -5.94
C THR A 340 -0.64 17.76 -4.51
N LYS A 341 0.11 18.38 -3.60
CA LYS A 341 0.09 18.10 -2.15
C LYS A 341 0.61 16.72 -1.76
N ARG A 342 1.46 16.11 -2.58
CA ARG A 342 2.08 14.81 -2.33
C ARG A 342 3.61 14.88 -2.36
N GLN A 343 4.16 15.99 -1.87
CA GLN A 343 5.61 16.25 -1.77
C GLN A 343 6.23 15.61 -0.52
N ALA A 344 5.42 15.26 0.47
CA ALA A 344 5.88 14.73 1.74
C ALA A 344 5.05 13.54 2.20
N ILE A 345 5.68 12.64 2.93
CA ILE A 345 5.03 11.62 3.76
C ILE A 345 5.31 11.98 5.22
N GLY A 346 4.25 12.17 6.02
CA GLY A 346 4.41 12.63 7.39
C GLY A 346 5.26 13.91 7.46
N ASN A 347 6.38 13.83 8.15
CA ASN A 347 7.30 14.94 8.37
C ASN A 347 8.48 14.97 7.37
N VAL A 348 8.58 13.97 6.50
CA VAL A 348 9.68 13.86 5.54
C VAL A 348 9.26 14.43 4.19
N TYR A 349 9.94 15.49 3.75
CA TYR A 349 9.73 16.10 2.46
C TYR A 349 10.60 15.41 1.41
N PHE A 350 10.01 15.01 0.29
CA PHE A 350 10.70 14.29 -0.80
C PHE A 350 10.92 15.14 -2.05
N GLY A 351 10.20 16.22 -2.23
CA GLY A 351 10.34 17.14 -3.36
C GLY A 351 9.00 17.51 -4.02
N ASP A 352 9.04 18.54 -4.86
CA ASP A 352 7.89 19.01 -5.63
C ASP A 352 7.68 18.16 -6.89
N ASP A 353 6.44 18.16 -7.37
CA ASP A 353 6.04 17.62 -8.68
C ASP A 353 6.43 16.13 -8.96
N ILE A 354 6.72 15.32 -7.92
CA ILE A 354 7.13 13.91 -8.09
C ILE A 354 6.03 13.12 -8.81
N SER A 355 4.78 13.26 -8.38
CA SER A 355 3.65 12.55 -8.98
C SER A 355 3.36 13.07 -10.39
N LYS A 356 3.50 14.36 -10.61
CA LYS A 356 3.35 14.97 -11.95
C LYS A 356 4.44 14.48 -12.91
N PHE A 357 5.69 14.38 -12.43
CA PHE A 357 6.77 13.81 -13.23
C PHE A 357 6.44 12.39 -13.68
N TYR A 358 5.98 11.54 -12.77
CA TYR A 358 5.52 10.18 -13.08
C TYR A 358 4.41 10.20 -14.14
N GLN A 359 3.34 10.96 -13.90
CA GLN A 359 2.18 11.01 -14.79
C GLN A 359 2.54 11.44 -16.22
N GLU A 360 3.39 12.48 -16.36
CA GLU A 360 3.72 13.07 -17.67
C GLU A 360 4.86 12.34 -18.38
N ASN A 361 5.84 11.81 -17.65
CA ASN A 361 7.08 11.31 -18.20
C ASN A 361 7.22 9.77 -18.16
N ILE A 362 6.44 9.08 -17.35
CA ILE A 362 6.46 7.63 -17.23
C ILE A 362 5.13 7.05 -17.70
N GLU A 363 4.05 7.28 -16.98
CA GLU A 363 2.73 6.68 -17.25
C GLU A 363 2.19 7.03 -18.65
N THR A 364 2.20 8.31 -19.00
CA THR A 364 1.71 8.75 -20.31
C THR A 364 2.58 8.18 -21.44
N LYS A 365 3.90 8.12 -21.27
CA LYS A 365 4.79 7.56 -22.30
C LYS A 365 4.58 6.08 -22.50
N PHE A 366 4.39 5.31 -21.42
CA PHE A 366 4.10 3.89 -21.49
C PHE A 366 2.84 3.62 -22.30
N PHE A 367 1.72 4.21 -21.94
CA PHE A 367 0.47 3.98 -22.66
C PHE A 367 0.51 4.51 -24.10
N ASN A 368 1.12 5.67 -24.37
CA ASN A 368 1.24 6.19 -25.72
C ASN A 368 2.10 5.28 -26.60
N HIS A 369 3.18 4.72 -26.05
CA HIS A 369 4.03 3.80 -26.81
C HIS A 369 3.24 2.54 -27.24
N PHE A 370 2.68 1.84 -26.28
CA PHE A 370 2.04 0.54 -26.56
C PHE A 370 0.64 0.64 -27.16
N LEU A 371 -0.08 1.73 -26.96
CA LEU A 371 -1.44 1.90 -27.47
C LEU A 371 -1.53 2.74 -28.74
N LYS A 372 -0.61 3.69 -28.94
CA LYS A 372 -0.63 4.63 -30.10
C LYS A 372 0.57 4.44 -31.03
N GLY A 373 1.58 3.68 -30.64
CA GLY A 373 2.84 3.52 -31.38
C GLY A 373 3.75 4.76 -31.33
N GLU A 374 3.60 5.60 -30.31
CA GLU A 374 4.37 6.84 -30.14
C GLU A 374 5.64 6.61 -29.32
N GLY A 375 6.73 7.29 -29.67
CA GLY A 375 8.01 7.20 -28.96
C GLY A 375 8.83 5.96 -29.26
N ALA A 376 10.04 5.89 -28.71
CA ALA A 376 10.96 4.77 -28.88
C ALA A 376 11.03 3.89 -27.61
N THR A 377 11.12 2.57 -27.77
CA THR A 377 11.21 1.59 -26.66
C THR A 377 12.41 1.81 -25.75
N ASN A 378 13.55 2.26 -26.30
CA ASN A 378 14.77 2.53 -25.53
C ASN A 378 14.65 3.69 -24.53
N ASN A 379 13.53 4.42 -24.54
CA ASN A 379 13.23 5.47 -23.56
C ASN A 379 12.37 4.97 -22.38
N LEU A 380 12.15 3.66 -22.29
CA LEU A 380 11.37 3.02 -21.25
C LEU A 380 12.27 2.00 -20.53
N PRO A 381 13.02 2.40 -19.49
CA PRO A 381 13.83 1.48 -18.70
C PRO A 381 12.97 0.46 -17.97
N GLU A 382 13.55 -0.65 -17.58
CA GLU A 382 12.84 -1.70 -16.85
C GLU A 382 12.47 -1.30 -15.43
N ALA A 383 13.28 -0.48 -14.78
CA ALA A 383 12.98 0.01 -13.44
C ALA A 383 13.13 1.53 -13.35
N TYR A 384 12.07 2.20 -12.87
CA TYR A 384 12.07 3.59 -12.42
C TYR A 384 11.90 3.58 -10.90
N VAL A 385 12.93 3.88 -10.15
CA VAL A 385 12.89 3.80 -8.69
C VAL A 385 13.39 5.11 -8.06
N PHE A 386 12.71 5.55 -7.02
CA PHE A 386 13.07 6.76 -6.30
C PHE A 386 13.90 6.43 -5.06
N ASP A 387 15.13 6.92 -5.01
CA ASP A 387 15.98 6.81 -3.82
C ASP A 387 15.45 7.77 -2.73
N THR A 388 14.90 7.21 -1.66
CA THR A 388 14.26 7.99 -0.59
C THR A 388 15.25 8.72 0.31
N GLY A 389 16.53 8.37 0.27
CA GLY A 389 17.61 9.07 0.97
C GLY A 389 18.18 10.24 0.19
N THR A 390 18.56 10.03 -1.08
CA THR A 390 19.06 11.11 -1.95
C THR A 390 17.95 11.97 -2.52
N LYS A 391 16.72 11.46 -2.56
CA LYS A 391 15.51 12.11 -3.09
C LYS A 391 15.60 12.32 -4.61
N GLU A 392 16.06 11.30 -5.32
CA GLU A 392 16.26 11.33 -6.74
C GLU A 392 15.66 10.09 -7.43
N TRP A 393 15.12 10.30 -8.64
CA TRP A 393 14.77 9.19 -9.53
C TRP A 393 16.03 8.56 -10.12
N LYS A 394 16.06 7.24 -10.10
CA LYS A 394 17.08 6.42 -10.77
C LYS A 394 16.40 5.43 -11.72
N THR A 395 17.14 4.98 -12.73
CA THR A 395 16.69 3.97 -13.68
C THR A 395 17.70 2.84 -13.75
N TYR A 396 17.18 1.62 -13.86
CA TYR A 396 17.98 0.40 -13.96
C TYR A 396 17.40 -0.52 -15.03
N ASP A 397 18.23 -1.45 -15.51
CA ASP A 397 17.86 -2.49 -16.48
C ASP A 397 17.28 -3.74 -15.79
N ALA A 398 17.13 -3.73 -14.47
CA ALA A 398 16.51 -4.76 -13.65
C ALA A 398 16.18 -4.22 -12.25
N TRP A 399 15.24 -4.81 -11.57
CA TRP A 399 15.01 -4.59 -10.13
C TRP A 399 14.98 -5.92 -9.37
N PRO A 400 15.74 -6.10 -8.26
CA PRO A 400 16.82 -5.20 -7.81
C PRO A 400 17.94 -5.05 -8.84
N PRO A 401 18.77 -3.97 -8.77
CA PRO A 401 19.91 -3.79 -9.66
C PRO A 401 20.91 -4.94 -9.57
N GLN A 402 21.50 -5.32 -10.69
CA GLN A 402 22.43 -6.46 -10.75
C GLN A 402 23.74 -6.26 -9.96
N ASN A 403 24.19 -5.00 -9.81
CA ASN A 403 25.39 -4.65 -9.05
C ASN A 403 25.14 -4.51 -7.55
N THR A 404 24.36 -5.42 -6.96
CA THR A 404 24.15 -5.50 -5.52
C THR A 404 24.96 -6.60 -4.85
N SER A 405 25.10 -6.51 -3.53
CA SER A 405 25.65 -7.60 -2.71
C SER A 405 24.95 -7.66 -1.36
N LYS A 406 24.93 -8.83 -0.75
CA LYS A 406 24.40 -9.00 0.61
C LYS A 406 25.48 -8.65 1.63
N GLU A 407 25.13 -7.79 2.61
CA GLU A 407 25.97 -7.48 3.77
C GLU A 407 25.20 -7.75 5.05
N THR A 408 25.89 -8.40 6.01
CA THR A 408 25.27 -8.88 7.24
C THR A 408 25.73 -8.08 8.44
N TYR A 409 24.77 -7.67 9.28
CA TYR A 409 25.00 -6.99 10.54
C TYR A 409 24.43 -7.83 11.68
N SER A 410 25.18 -7.98 12.79
CA SER A 410 24.75 -8.71 13.98
C SER A 410 24.20 -7.76 15.05
N LEU A 411 23.17 -8.23 15.77
CA LEU A 411 22.56 -7.56 16.92
C LEU A 411 23.42 -7.81 18.16
N GLN A 412 24.33 -6.91 18.49
CA GLN A 412 25.37 -7.11 19.49
C GLN A 412 24.96 -6.61 20.89
N ARG A 413 25.77 -6.97 21.89
CA ARG A 413 25.66 -6.38 23.23
C ARG A 413 25.73 -4.86 23.18
N ASN A 414 25.25 -4.22 24.24
CA ASN A 414 25.26 -2.77 24.42
C ASN A 414 24.57 -2.00 23.28
N GLN A 415 23.50 -2.59 22.70
CA GLN A 415 22.69 -1.93 21.68
C GLN A 415 23.47 -1.57 20.40
N ARG A 416 24.48 -2.34 20.07
CA ARG A 416 25.30 -2.11 18.87
C ARG A 416 24.84 -2.97 17.70
N LEU A 417 24.76 -2.37 16.54
CA LEU A 417 24.59 -3.02 15.24
C LEU A 417 25.98 -3.02 14.54
N GLY A 418 26.53 -4.19 14.24
CA GLY A 418 27.88 -4.27 13.67
C GLY A 418 28.12 -5.47 12.76
N GLN A 419 29.02 -5.30 11.79
CA GLN A 419 29.36 -6.34 10.81
C GLN A 419 30.18 -7.52 11.38
N ILE A 420 30.85 -7.31 12.50
CA ILE A 420 31.67 -8.35 13.14
C ILE A 420 30.88 -8.95 14.30
N ALA A 421 30.55 -10.24 14.19
CA ALA A 421 29.84 -10.96 15.24
C ALA A 421 30.68 -11.02 16.54
N THR A 422 30.02 -10.83 17.69
CA THR A 422 30.64 -11.03 19.00
C THR A 422 30.75 -12.51 19.33
N ARG A 423 31.89 -12.93 19.89
CA ARG A 423 32.15 -14.34 20.21
C ARG A 423 31.41 -14.85 21.46
N GLU A 424 31.06 -13.92 22.36
CA GLU A 424 30.41 -14.28 23.63
C GLU A 424 28.89 -14.38 23.40
N TYR A 425 28.32 -15.55 23.68
CA TYR A 425 26.88 -15.80 23.60
C TYR A 425 26.13 -14.98 24.65
N SER A 426 25.16 -14.23 24.23
CA SER A 426 24.34 -13.35 25.08
C SER A 426 22.99 -13.03 24.44
N PHE A 427 22.07 -12.51 25.24
CA PHE A 427 20.78 -12.01 24.76
C PHE A 427 20.45 -10.66 25.39
N GLN A 428 19.50 -9.97 24.80
CA GLN A 428 18.73 -8.87 25.40
C GLN A 428 17.29 -9.34 25.56
N GLU A 429 16.63 -8.88 26.62
CA GLU A 429 15.25 -9.29 26.89
C GLU A 429 14.35 -8.09 27.16
N PHE A 430 13.06 -8.26 26.89
CA PHE A 430 12.01 -7.31 27.21
C PHE A 430 10.73 -8.05 27.62
N ILE A 431 9.86 -7.33 28.32
CA ILE A 431 8.54 -7.85 28.69
C ILE A 431 7.51 -7.32 27.69
N SER A 432 6.83 -8.21 26.99
CA SER A 432 5.68 -7.89 26.18
C SER A 432 4.41 -8.03 27.00
N ASP A 433 3.68 -6.92 27.16
CA ASP A 433 2.44 -6.85 27.94
C ASP A 433 1.25 -6.55 27.00
N PRO A 434 0.34 -7.51 26.74
CA PRO A 434 -0.83 -7.29 25.89
C PRO A 434 -1.73 -6.13 26.33
N LYS A 435 -1.61 -5.68 27.60
CA LYS A 435 -2.37 -4.53 28.13
C LYS A 435 -1.67 -3.19 27.90
N LYS A 436 -0.44 -3.18 27.40
CA LYS A 436 0.37 -1.98 27.15
C LYS A 436 1.18 -2.14 25.86
N PRO A 437 0.53 -2.48 24.72
CA PRO A 437 1.26 -2.72 23.48
C PRO A 437 2.02 -1.48 23.01
N VAL A 438 3.11 -1.68 22.28
CA VAL A 438 3.83 -0.59 21.62
C VAL A 438 2.93 0.01 20.55
N PRO A 439 2.64 1.33 20.58
CA PRO A 439 1.85 1.94 19.53
C PRO A 439 2.61 1.95 18.19
N TYR A 440 1.89 1.89 17.08
CA TYR A 440 2.48 2.00 15.75
C TYR A 440 2.86 3.43 15.39
N SER A 441 2.20 4.41 15.98
CA SER A 441 2.36 5.85 15.78
C SER A 441 2.12 6.60 17.09
N GLU A 442 2.63 7.83 17.18
CA GLU A 442 2.27 8.76 18.28
C GLU A 442 0.84 9.33 18.15
N ASP A 443 0.23 9.22 16.97
CA ASP A 443 -1.11 9.75 16.72
C ASP A 443 -2.19 8.84 17.32
N ILE A 444 -3.23 9.43 17.88
CA ILE A 444 -4.39 8.70 18.41
C ILE A 444 -5.40 8.34 17.33
N LYS A 445 -5.41 9.10 16.23
CA LYS A 445 -6.30 8.85 15.10
C LYS A 445 -5.69 7.82 14.17
N MET A 446 -6.37 6.71 14.00
CA MET A 446 -6.10 5.79 12.93
C MET A 446 -6.89 6.20 11.70
N VAL A 447 -6.22 6.37 10.60
CA VAL A 447 -6.85 6.47 9.29
C VAL A 447 -6.92 5.10 8.67
N PHE A 448 -7.84 4.91 7.73
CA PHE A 448 -8.04 3.67 7.00
C PHE A 448 -6.74 3.17 6.35
N THR A 449 -5.97 4.11 5.81
CA THR A 449 -4.63 3.88 5.27
C THR A 449 -3.66 4.79 6.02
N PRO A 450 -2.91 4.27 6.99
CA PRO A 450 -2.05 5.12 7.81
C PRO A 450 -0.86 5.63 7.03
N ARG A 451 -1.05 6.74 6.34
CA ARG A 451 -0.10 7.33 5.41
C ARG A 451 1.20 7.81 6.09
N LYS A 452 1.09 8.38 7.29
CA LYS A 452 2.20 9.06 7.97
C LYS A 452 3.19 8.10 8.62
N PHE A 453 2.70 6.97 9.18
CA PHE A 453 3.48 6.18 10.13
C PHE A 453 4.76 5.57 9.52
N MET A 454 4.78 5.29 8.23
CA MET A 454 5.94 4.67 7.58
C MET A 454 7.17 5.60 7.44
N THR A 455 7.04 6.87 7.83
CA THR A 455 8.15 7.83 7.94
C THR A 455 8.19 8.52 9.28
N ASP A 456 7.36 8.08 10.25
CA ASP A 456 7.29 8.69 11.57
C ASP A 456 8.61 8.59 12.33
N ASP A 457 8.84 9.58 13.19
CA ASP A 457 9.97 9.63 14.11
C ASP A 457 9.89 8.52 15.15
N GLN A 458 10.72 7.51 15.01
CA GLN A 458 10.71 6.32 15.85
C GLN A 458 11.32 6.51 17.25
N ARG A 459 11.69 7.75 17.65
CA ARG A 459 12.19 8.02 19.00
C ARG A 459 11.19 7.67 20.09
N PHE A 460 9.88 7.77 19.83
CA PHE A 460 8.86 7.39 20.80
C PHE A 460 8.96 5.90 21.17
N ALA A 461 9.17 5.04 20.17
CA ALA A 461 9.34 3.61 20.38
C ALA A 461 10.71 3.28 20.96
N ALA A 462 11.79 3.91 20.47
CA ALA A 462 13.17 3.70 20.94
C ALA A 462 13.37 3.94 22.46
N ARG A 463 12.51 4.73 23.09
CA ARG A 463 12.58 5.06 24.52
C ARG A 463 11.79 4.11 25.41
N ARG A 464 11.10 3.15 24.83
CA ARG A 464 10.28 2.19 25.58
C ARG A 464 11.13 1.01 26.06
N PRO A 465 10.85 0.48 27.26
CA PRO A 465 11.57 -0.68 27.81
C PRO A 465 11.20 -2.01 27.10
N ASP A 466 10.14 -2.03 26.30
CA ASP A 466 9.65 -3.18 25.53
C ASP A 466 10.04 -3.11 24.03
N VAL A 467 11.04 -2.26 23.71
CA VAL A 467 11.66 -2.15 22.38
C VAL A 467 13.16 -2.29 22.52
N LEU A 468 13.75 -3.27 21.87
CA LEU A 468 15.20 -3.40 21.76
C LEU A 468 15.71 -2.54 20.61
N VAL A 469 16.80 -1.81 20.85
CA VAL A 469 17.39 -0.88 19.90
C VAL A 469 18.85 -1.26 19.65
N PHE A 470 19.24 -1.29 18.37
CA PHE A 470 20.61 -1.58 17.95
C PHE A 470 21.04 -0.52 16.92
N GLU A 471 22.20 0.09 17.10
CA GLU A 471 22.68 1.16 16.21
C GLU A 471 24.11 0.90 15.72
N THR A 472 24.39 1.37 14.50
CA THR A 472 25.78 1.51 14.03
C THR A 472 26.43 2.75 14.65
N GLU A 473 27.78 2.85 14.55
CA GLU A 473 28.43 4.14 14.59
C GLU A 473 27.95 5.01 13.40
N PRO A 474 28.12 6.35 13.46
CA PRO A 474 27.87 7.17 12.29
C PRO A 474 28.64 6.66 11.07
N LEU A 475 27.98 6.57 9.92
CA LEU A 475 28.58 6.07 8.69
C LEU A 475 29.65 7.01 8.17
N ASP A 476 30.81 6.46 7.83
CA ASP A 476 31.93 7.22 7.24
C ASP A 476 31.69 7.57 5.77
N GLU A 477 30.94 6.73 5.07
CA GLU A 477 30.54 6.92 3.67
C GLU A 477 29.04 6.60 3.49
N PRO A 478 28.37 7.12 2.46
CA PRO A 478 27.00 6.77 2.17
C PRO A 478 26.84 5.27 1.91
N LEU A 479 25.71 4.69 2.32
CA LEU A 479 25.35 3.29 2.09
C LEU A 479 23.95 3.22 1.50
N THR A 480 23.81 2.62 0.31
CA THR A 480 22.55 2.52 -0.41
C THR A 480 21.99 1.11 -0.34
N LEU A 481 20.81 0.95 0.23
CA LEU A 481 20.02 -0.28 0.13
C LEU A 481 19.21 -0.27 -1.17
N ALA A 482 19.24 -1.38 -1.91
CA ALA A 482 18.51 -1.54 -3.18
C ALA A 482 18.01 -2.98 -3.32
N GLY A 483 16.86 -3.28 -2.73
CA GLY A 483 16.24 -4.60 -2.69
C GLY A 483 15.78 -4.98 -1.30
N ASP A 484 15.63 -6.27 -1.06
CA ASP A 484 15.11 -6.85 0.17
C ASP A 484 16.05 -6.71 1.39
N ILE A 485 15.45 -6.79 2.56
CA ILE A 485 16.13 -6.89 3.84
C ILE A 485 15.68 -8.19 4.51
N MET A 486 16.62 -9.00 4.99
CA MET A 486 16.31 -10.24 5.70
C MET A 486 16.74 -10.16 7.17
N ALA A 487 15.79 -10.20 8.09
CA ALA A 487 16.08 -10.36 9.51
C ALA A 487 16.03 -11.86 9.88
N LYS A 488 17.18 -12.38 10.33
CA LYS A 488 17.34 -13.76 10.82
C LYS A 488 17.50 -13.71 12.33
N LEU A 489 16.37 -13.82 13.04
CA LEU A 489 16.35 -13.66 14.48
C LEU A 489 16.49 -15.02 15.18
N ASN A 490 17.40 -15.14 16.12
CA ASN A 490 17.41 -16.20 17.11
C ASN A 490 16.74 -15.65 18.37
N VAL A 491 15.60 -16.21 18.75
CA VAL A 491 14.72 -15.67 19.80
C VAL A 491 14.23 -16.76 20.75
N SER A 492 13.76 -16.38 21.93
CA SER A 492 12.97 -17.23 22.80
C SER A 492 11.86 -16.42 23.48
N THR A 493 10.80 -17.11 23.88
CA THR A 493 9.70 -16.55 24.66
C THR A 493 9.38 -17.46 25.84
N THR A 494 8.88 -16.89 26.94
CA THR A 494 8.32 -17.67 28.04
C THR A 494 6.91 -18.18 27.75
N GLY A 495 6.30 -17.71 26.66
CA GLY A 495 5.00 -18.13 26.15
C GLY A 495 5.08 -19.23 25.10
N THR A 496 3.95 -19.52 24.49
CA THR A 496 3.82 -20.51 23.41
C THR A 496 3.51 -19.87 22.04
N ASP A 497 3.39 -18.55 21.98
CA ASP A 497 3.31 -17.76 20.75
C ASP A 497 3.91 -16.35 20.97
N ALA A 498 4.33 -15.69 19.91
CA ALA A 498 4.86 -14.33 19.92
C ALA A 498 4.88 -13.75 18.51
N ASP A 499 4.67 -12.45 18.40
CA ASP A 499 4.98 -11.70 17.18
C ASP A 499 6.37 -11.07 17.29
N TRP A 500 7.05 -11.00 16.15
CA TRP A 500 8.36 -10.37 16.03
C TRP A 500 8.31 -9.29 14.96
N ILE A 501 8.54 -8.04 15.35
CA ILE A 501 8.54 -6.90 14.45
C ILE A 501 9.95 -6.33 14.39
N VAL A 502 10.45 -6.17 13.18
CA VAL A 502 11.74 -5.52 12.91
C VAL A 502 11.49 -4.22 12.17
N LYS A 503 12.15 -3.14 12.64
CA LYS A 503 12.16 -1.84 11.95
C LYS A 503 13.59 -1.48 11.60
N VAL A 504 13.81 -1.01 10.38
CA VAL A 504 15.05 -0.39 9.92
C VAL A 504 14.82 1.11 9.84
N ILE A 505 15.72 1.88 10.43
CA ILE A 505 15.54 3.30 10.70
C ILE A 505 16.82 4.06 10.31
N ASP A 506 16.63 5.17 9.61
CA ASP A 506 17.68 6.14 9.32
C ASP A 506 17.71 7.20 10.42
N VAL A 507 18.78 7.19 11.24
CA VAL A 507 18.99 8.16 12.30
C VAL A 507 19.82 9.33 11.78
N TYR A 508 19.19 10.48 11.70
CA TYR A 508 19.79 11.70 11.17
C TYR A 508 20.83 12.30 12.15
N PRO A 509 21.88 12.96 11.66
CA PRO A 509 22.79 13.73 12.51
C PRO A 509 22.07 14.80 13.31
N SER A 510 22.64 15.19 14.46
CA SER A 510 22.04 16.21 15.35
C SER A 510 21.94 17.60 14.71
N ASP A 511 22.79 17.90 13.74
CA ASP A 511 22.87 19.15 13.00
C ASP A 511 22.20 19.09 11.62
N HIS A 512 21.38 18.05 11.36
CA HIS A 512 20.60 17.95 10.12
C HIS A 512 19.66 19.14 9.98
N ASN A 513 19.63 19.75 8.80
CA ASN A 513 18.77 20.89 8.51
C ASN A 513 17.29 20.49 8.54
N ASP A 514 16.46 21.40 9.07
CA ASP A 514 15.00 21.26 8.96
C ASP A 514 14.56 21.52 7.50
N TYR A 515 13.43 20.95 7.12
CA TYR A 515 12.81 21.25 5.83
C TYR A 515 12.04 22.58 5.90
N GLU A 516 12.24 23.46 4.93
CA GLU A 516 11.52 24.76 4.85
C GLU A 516 10.00 24.58 4.63
N GLU A 517 9.62 23.45 4.03
CA GLU A 517 8.24 23.10 3.69
C GLU A 517 7.47 22.52 4.89
N THR A 518 8.15 22.17 5.98
CA THR A 518 7.52 21.62 7.18
C THR A 518 7.28 22.69 8.23
N GLN A 519 6.50 22.36 9.24
CA GLN A 519 6.21 23.31 10.31
C GLN A 519 7.45 23.56 11.19
N ALA A 520 7.65 24.81 11.59
CA ALA A 520 8.86 25.26 12.29
C ALA A 520 9.17 24.52 13.61
N TYR A 521 8.18 23.86 14.20
CA TYR A 521 8.40 23.07 15.42
C TYR A 521 8.92 21.63 15.13
N LEU A 522 8.84 21.18 13.88
CA LEU A 522 9.37 19.88 13.47
C LEU A 522 10.87 19.99 13.24
N LYS A 523 11.63 19.29 14.04
CA LYS A 523 13.10 19.29 14.00
C LYS A 523 13.61 17.99 13.43
N MET A 524 14.43 18.11 12.36
CA MET A 524 15.01 16.95 11.69
C MET A 524 16.34 16.51 12.31
N GLY A 525 16.95 17.34 13.14
CA GLY A 525 18.13 16.92 13.92
C GLY A 525 17.80 15.75 14.86
N ASN A 526 18.58 14.68 14.79
CA ASN A 526 18.34 13.39 15.46
C ASN A 526 16.95 12.78 15.14
N TYR A 527 16.40 13.03 13.96
CA TYR A 527 15.16 12.38 13.53
C TYR A 527 15.41 10.90 13.24
N HIS A 528 14.54 10.03 13.70
CA HIS A 528 14.61 8.59 13.49
C HIS A 528 13.60 8.19 12.42
N GLN A 529 13.95 8.42 11.14
CA GLN A 529 13.08 8.10 10.03
C GLN A 529 12.96 6.59 9.84
N MET A 530 11.76 6.04 9.94
CA MET A 530 11.53 4.66 9.56
C MET A 530 11.76 4.50 8.04
N VAL A 531 12.56 3.52 7.67
CA VAL A 531 12.84 3.14 6.27
C VAL A 531 11.96 1.96 5.87
N ARG A 532 11.90 0.94 6.73
CA ARG A 532 11.06 -0.25 6.54
C ARG A 532 10.74 -0.91 7.87
N SER A 533 9.56 -1.50 7.96
CA SER A 533 9.19 -2.40 9.05
C SER A 533 8.46 -3.61 8.50
N GLU A 534 8.57 -4.74 9.21
CA GLU A 534 7.77 -5.92 8.92
C GLU A 534 7.56 -6.74 10.19
N VAL A 535 6.46 -7.49 10.21
CA VAL A 535 6.09 -8.41 11.27
C VAL A 535 6.19 -9.86 10.79
N MET A 536 6.52 -10.75 11.70
CA MET A 536 6.27 -12.19 11.56
C MET A 536 5.48 -12.65 12.78
N ARG A 537 4.26 -13.13 12.57
CA ARG A 537 3.56 -13.89 13.60
C ARG A 537 4.24 -15.23 13.78
N GLY A 538 4.93 -15.39 14.89
CA GLY A 538 5.94 -16.44 15.06
C GLY A 538 5.45 -17.87 14.91
N ARG A 539 4.14 -18.13 15.09
CA ARG A 539 3.53 -19.44 14.79
C ARG A 539 3.69 -19.86 13.33
N PHE A 540 3.84 -18.89 12.41
CA PHE A 540 4.00 -19.11 10.97
C PHE A 540 5.45 -19.10 10.49
N ARG A 541 6.43 -19.08 11.40
CA ARG A 541 7.87 -18.98 11.09
C ARG A 541 8.39 -20.02 10.11
N ASN A 542 7.77 -21.20 10.07
CA ASN A 542 8.17 -22.30 9.21
C ASN A 542 7.23 -22.51 8.01
N ASP A 543 5.92 -22.30 8.20
CA ASP A 543 4.90 -22.54 7.17
C ASP A 543 3.63 -21.75 7.52
N PHE A 544 3.17 -20.89 6.61
CA PHE A 544 1.96 -20.10 6.83
C PHE A 544 0.67 -20.94 6.87
N SER A 545 0.68 -22.14 6.28
CA SER A 545 -0.45 -23.07 6.30
C SER A 545 -0.49 -23.98 7.52
N LYS A 546 0.66 -24.13 8.22
CA LYS A 546 0.83 -25.06 9.35
C LYS A 546 1.44 -24.34 10.55
N PRO A 547 0.65 -23.56 11.28
CA PRO A 547 1.15 -22.85 12.44
C PRO A 547 1.65 -23.80 13.53
N GLU A 548 2.76 -23.43 14.17
CA GLU A 548 3.40 -24.23 15.22
C GLU A 548 3.64 -23.37 16.48
N PRO A 549 3.33 -23.88 17.69
CA PRO A 549 3.67 -23.17 18.93
C PRO A 549 5.18 -23.05 19.12
N PHE A 550 5.59 -22.06 19.91
CA PHE A 550 6.91 -22.03 20.50
C PHE A 550 6.98 -23.01 21.68
N VAL A 551 8.16 -23.57 21.90
CA VAL A 551 8.50 -24.22 23.16
C VAL A 551 9.05 -23.15 24.11
N PRO A 552 8.43 -22.94 25.30
CA PRO A 552 8.88 -21.92 26.23
C PRO A 552 10.38 -22.01 26.55
N GLU A 553 11.07 -20.88 26.54
CA GLU A 553 12.52 -20.74 26.83
C GLU A 553 13.46 -21.35 25.78
N GLU A 554 12.96 -22.08 24.77
CA GLU A 554 13.79 -22.69 23.73
C GLU A 554 14.17 -21.64 22.67
N VAL A 555 15.45 -21.62 22.30
CA VAL A 555 15.95 -20.72 21.24
C VAL A 555 15.44 -21.21 19.89
N THR A 556 14.73 -20.33 19.20
CA THR A 556 14.05 -20.62 17.93
C THR A 556 14.48 -19.60 16.90
N GLU A 557 14.73 -20.04 15.67
CA GLU A 557 14.99 -19.14 14.54
C GLU A 557 13.67 -18.61 13.97
N VAL A 558 13.61 -17.29 13.73
CA VAL A 558 12.51 -16.61 13.06
C VAL A 558 13.09 -15.75 11.96
N ASN A 559 12.77 -16.08 10.71
CA ASN A 559 13.20 -15.34 9.53
C ASN A 559 12.08 -14.39 9.09
N ILE A 560 12.41 -13.11 8.91
CA ILE A 560 11.47 -12.06 8.50
C ILE A 560 12.03 -11.39 7.26
N GLN A 561 11.39 -11.60 6.12
CA GLN A 561 11.70 -10.84 4.91
C GLN A 561 10.96 -9.52 4.96
N LEU A 562 11.71 -8.43 5.12
CA LEU A 562 11.17 -7.08 4.94
C LEU A 562 11.14 -6.77 3.44
N GLN A 563 10.04 -6.14 3.02
CA GLN A 563 9.85 -5.74 1.62
C GLN A 563 10.98 -4.84 1.14
N ASP A 564 11.23 -4.85 -0.16
CA ASP A 564 12.28 -4.07 -0.81
C ASP A 564 12.26 -2.59 -0.44
N VAL A 565 13.45 -2.01 -0.44
CA VAL A 565 13.68 -0.58 -0.27
C VAL A 565 14.65 -0.04 -1.30
N PHE A 566 14.55 1.24 -1.61
CA PHE A 566 15.60 2.00 -2.27
C PHE A 566 15.89 3.26 -1.45
N HIS A 567 16.93 3.16 -0.62
CA HIS A 567 17.24 4.19 0.37
C HIS A 567 18.75 4.33 0.59
N THR A 568 19.25 5.55 0.48
CA THR A 568 20.63 5.88 0.80
C THR A 568 20.75 6.50 2.18
N PHE A 569 21.36 5.77 3.11
CA PHE A 569 21.88 6.36 4.36
C PHE A 569 23.06 7.25 4.01
N LYS A 570 22.97 8.53 4.37
CA LYS A 570 24.03 9.49 4.07
C LYS A 570 25.22 9.36 5.04
N LYS A 571 26.39 9.87 4.65
CA LYS A 571 27.51 10.04 5.57
C LYS A 571 27.10 10.78 6.84
N GLY A 572 27.51 10.27 7.99
CA GLY A 572 27.16 10.81 9.32
C GLY A 572 25.81 10.33 9.86
N HIS A 573 24.96 9.71 9.06
CA HIS A 573 23.76 9.03 9.52
C HIS A 573 24.12 7.71 10.19
N LYS A 574 23.18 7.13 10.96
CA LYS A 574 23.33 5.78 11.53
C LYS A 574 22.20 4.88 11.04
N ILE A 575 22.51 3.62 10.91
CA ILE A 575 21.49 2.58 10.74
C ILE A 575 21.04 2.14 12.14
N GLN A 576 19.76 2.24 12.43
CA GLN A 576 19.16 1.70 13.64
C GLN A 576 18.22 0.55 13.29
N VAL A 577 18.26 -0.51 14.08
CA VAL A 577 17.30 -1.62 14.05
C VAL A 577 16.55 -1.65 15.36
N GLN A 578 15.23 -1.67 15.31
CA GLN A 578 14.38 -1.92 16.48
C GLN A 578 13.74 -3.30 16.36
N VAL A 579 13.68 -4.02 17.49
CA VAL A 579 12.96 -5.30 17.62
C VAL A 579 11.95 -5.17 18.74
N GLN A 580 10.68 -5.47 18.44
CA GLN A 580 9.55 -5.39 19.36
C GLN A 580 8.53 -6.50 19.05
N SER A 581 7.50 -6.66 19.89
CA SER A 581 6.50 -7.72 19.73
C SER A 581 5.08 -7.21 19.46
N THR A 582 4.87 -5.91 19.38
CA THR A 582 3.56 -5.31 19.07
C THR A 582 3.74 -4.04 18.26
N MET A 583 2.78 -3.71 17.40
CA MET A 583 2.70 -2.48 16.60
C MET A 583 1.23 -2.06 16.50
N PHE A 584 0.69 -1.68 17.66
CA PHE A 584 -0.75 -1.57 17.87
C PHE A 584 -1.29 -0.14 17.67
N PRO A 585 -2.50 0.05 17.15
CA PRO A 585 -3.40 -0.94 16.58
C PRO A 585 -3.26 -1.10 15.04
N TYR A 586 -2.08 -0.97 14.49
CA TYR A 586 -1.84 -1.30 13.08
C TYR A 586 -2.12 -2.78 12.83
N ILE A 587 -1.51 -3.65 13.65
CA ILE A 587 -1.81 -5.08 13.71
C ILE A 587 -2.51 -5.45 15.02
N ASP A 588 -3.19 -6.59 15.04
CA ASP A 588 -3.81 -7.15 16.24
C ASP A 588 -2.78 -7.59 17.30
N ILE A 589 -3.23 -7.76 18.52
CA ILE A 589 -2.37 -8.24 19.62
C ILE A 589 -2.31 -9.76 19.60
N ASN A 590 -1.09 -10.31 19.56
CA ASN A 590 -0.87 -11.73 19.79
C ASN A 590 -1.17 -12.06 21.27
N PRO A 591 -1.97 -13.10 21.57
CA PRO A 591 -2.22 -13.53 22.95
C PRO A 591 -0.97 -14.00 23.69
N GLN A 592 0.10 -14.35 22.97
CA GLN A 592 1.37 -14.90 23.47
C GLN A 592 1.19 -16.29 24.12
N THR A 593 -0.01 -16.83 24.01
CA THR A 593 -0.39 -18.20 24.24
C THR A 593 -0.91 -18.76 22.92
N TYR A 594 -0.40 -19.90 22.49
CA TYR A 594 -0.86 -20.51 21.25
C TYR A 594 -2.35 -20.86 21.34
N VAL A 595 -3.11 -20.42 20.37
CA VAL A 595 -4.53 -20.77 20.15
C VAL A 595 -4.70 -21.17 18.70
N ASP A 596 -5.53 -22.17 18.43
CA ASP A 596 -5.73 -22.66 17.05
C ASP A 596 -6.28 -21.59 16.10
N ASN A 597 -7.08 -20.68 16.63
CA ASN A 597 -7.70 -19.62 15.85
C ASN A 597 -7.70 -18.30 16.65
N ILE A 598 -6.98 -17.30 16.14
CA ILE A 598 -6.84 -15.98 16.77
C ILE A 598 -8.18 -15.24 16.94
N PHE A 599 -9.15 -15.44 16.03
CA PHE A 599 -10.48 -14.85 16.13
C PHE A 599 -11.36 -15.52 17.19
N LYS A 600 -10.91 -16.60 17.81
CA LYS A 600 -11.57 -17.31 18.90
C LYS A 600 -10.82 -17.22 20.23
N ALA A 601 -9.71 -16.47 20.24
CA ALA A 601 -8.96 -16.21 21.46
C ALA A 601 -9.84 -15.54 22.52
N LYS A 602 -9.59 -15.89 23.80
CA LYS A 602 -10.33 -15.38 24.95
C LYS A 602 -9.44 -14.42 25.76
N PRO A 603 -10.01 -13.55 26.59
CA PRO A 603 -9.22 -12.62 27.42
C PRO A 603 -8.13 -13.29 28.28
N GLU A 604 -8.38 -14.51 28.76
CA GLU A 604 -7.43 -15.29 29.56
C GLU A 604 -6.22 -15.82 28.76
N ASP A 605 -6.30 -15.90 27.44
CA ASP A 605 -5.20 -16.33 26.59
C ASP A 605 -4.12 -15.25 26.45
N PHE A 606 -4.50 -13.98 26.66
CA PHE A 606 -3.59 -12.83 26.53
C PHE A 606 -2.71 -12.69 27.77
N GLN A 607 -1.53 -13.27 27.71
CA GLN A 607 -0.60 -13.36 28.83
C GLN A 607 0.65 -12.50 28.59
N LYS A 608 1.12 -11.84 29.67
CA LYS A 608 2.40 -11.14 29.67
C LYS A 608 3.54 -12.16 29.59
N GLN A 609 4.48 -11.96 28.65
CA GLN A 609 5.61 -12.85 28.44
C GLN A 609 6.93 -12.08 28.39
N THR A 610 8.03 -12.78 28.69
CA THR A 610 9.38 -12.29 28.45
C THR A 610 9.89 -12.83 27.14
N HIS A 611 10.38 -11.92 26.29
CA HIS A 611 11.00 -12.25 25.00
C HIS A 611 12.48 -11.95 25.04
N ARG A 612 13.28 -12.82 24.40
CA ARG A 612 14.74 -12.65 24.30
C ARG A 612 15.16 -12.65 22.83
N VAL A 613 16.09 -11.77 22.52
CA VAL A 613 16.77 -11.72 21.22
C VAL A 613 18.25 -11.96 21.46
N TYR A 614 18.76 -12.99 20.80
CA TYR A 614 20.14 -13.46 20.98
C TYR A 614 21.10 -12.73 20.03
N ASN A 615 22.34 -12.53 20.44
CA ASN A 615 23.36 -11.86 19.63
C ASN A 615 23.88 -12.68 18.45
N THR A 616 23.34 -13.85 18.24
CA THR A 616 23.45 -14.65 17.01
C THR A 616 22.47 -14.23 15.94
N SER A 617 21.55 -13.30 16.26
CA SER A 617 20.60 -12.71 15.30
C SER A 617 21.31 -11.76 14.33
N LEU A 618 20.87 -11.78 13.08
CA LEU A 618 21.50 -11.08 11.97
C LEU A 618 20.46 -10.29 11.18
N ILE A 619 20.88 -9.13 10.64
CA ILE A 619 20.14 -8.41 9.59
C ILE A 619 21.01 -8.41 8.34
N GLU A 620 20.48 -8.92 7.24
CA GLU A 620 21.12 -8.95 5.94
C GLU A 620 20.50 -7.88 5.05
N PHE A 621 21.33 -6.97 4.56
CA PHE A 621 20.94 -5.89 3.65
C PHE A 621 21.40 -6.18 2.23
N THR A 622 20.53 -5.89 1.25
CA THR A 622 20.89 -5.84 -0.17
C THR A 622 21.45 -4.47 -0.49
N ILE A 623 22.77 -4.37 -0.70
CA ILE A 623 23.51 -3.12 -0.85
C ILE A 623 23.90 -2.91 -2.30
N LEU A 624 23.59 -1.72 -2.83
CA LEU A 624 24.04 -1.28 -4.16
C LEU A 624 25.54 -0.99 -4.11
N LYS A 625 26.29 -1.61 -5.01
CA LYS A 625 27.72 -1.32 -5.17
C LYS A 625 27.94 -0.13 -6.10
N PRO A 626 28.99 0.67 -5.88
CA PRO A 626 29.36 1.82 -6.71
C PRO A 626 29.56 1.49 -8.20
#